data_4c938569e2576a391b0d7632502e3d64
#
_entry.id   4c938569e2576a391b0d7632502e3d64
#
_cell.length_a   1.000
_cell.length_b   1.000
_cell.length_c   1.000
_cell.angle_alpha   90.00
_cell.angle_beta   90.00
_cell.angle_gamma   90.00
#
_symmetry.space_group_name_H-M   'P 1'
#
loop_
_entity.id
_entity.type
_entity.pdbx_description
1 polymer ?
#
loop_
_entity_poly.entity_id
_entity_poly.type
_entity_poly.pdbx_seq_one_letter_code
_entity_poly.pdbx_strand_id
1 'polypeptide(L)'
;MKYPTFYKSLQDYINLSEEDYLALEDKVIVKRLENRDFLLREGQTSKYLPFINDGLLVNYRVDESGDYHVMQIRWTGWWLGDLFSFFSKKPSFFNIVAYKPTEVLLVNHDTFNYITKNHPIYKKYFRIAFQKSYVGTLSQIYSLHSKTAEERYTDLVKNVPSLLD
;
A
#
# COMPACT_ATOMS: atom_id res chain seq x y z
N MET A 1 -13.59 -5.67 -16.91
CA MET A 1 -12.70 -5.24 -15.82
C MET A 1 -12.88 -6.21 -14.65
N LYS A 2 -11.82 -6.94 -14.29
CA LYS A 2 -11.84 -7.91 -13.19
C LYS A 2 -11.85 -7.22 -11.82
N TYR A 3 -11.22 -6.03 -11.72
CA TYR A 3 -10.99 -5.33 -10.45
C TYR A 3 -11.53 -3.89 -10.49
N PRO A 4 -12.85 -3.68 -10.29
CA PRO A 4 -13.47 -2.35 -10.37
C PRO A 4 -12.88 -1.33 -9.40
N THR A 5 -12.57 -1.75 -8.16
CA THR A 5 -11.93 -0.91 -7.15
C THR A 5 -10.57 -0.39 -7.62
N PHE A 6 -9.77 -1.30 -8.22
CA PHE A 6 -8.46 -0.95 -8.76
C PHE A 6 -8.56 0.04 -9.92
N TYR A 7 -9.45 -0.25 -10.87
CA TYR A 7 -9.71 0.64 -12.00
C TYR A 7 -10.10 2.05 -11.55
N LYS A 8 -11.07 2.14 -10.64
CA LYS A 8 -11.51 3.42 -10.08
C LYS A 8 -10.37 4.17 -9.41
N SER A 9 -9.56 3.50 -8.60
CA SER A 9 -8.44 4.13 -7.91
C SER A 9 -7.37 4.69 -8.87
N LEU A 10 -7.18 4.07 -10.04
CA LEU A 10 -6.30 4.58 -11.08
C LEU A 10 -6.91 5.82 -11.76
N GLN A 11 -8.22 5.77 -12.08
CA GLN A 11 -8.94 6.87 -12.72
C GLN A 11 -9.02 8.13 -11.86
N ASP A 12 -8.97 8.01 -10.54
CA ASP A 12 -8.96 9.16 -9.61
C ASP A 12 -7.74 10.08 -9.83
N TYR A 13 -6.69 9.59 -10.51
CA TYR A 13 -5.44 10.32 -10.73
C TYR A 13 -5.07 10.56 -12.20
N ILE A 14 -5.58 9.73 -13.08
CA ILE A 14 -5.22 9.76 -14.50
C ILE A 14 -6.44 9.46 -15.38
N ASN A 15 -6.45 10.04 -16.58
CA ASN A 15 -7.42 9.64 -17.60
C ASN A 15 -6.93 8.34 -18.26
N LEU A 16 -7.40 7.21 -17.74
CA LEU A 16 -6.95 5.88 -18.13
C LEU A 16 -7.81 5.32 -19.26
N SER A 17 -7.18 4.93 -20.36
CA SER A 17 -7.84 4.19 -21.43
C SER A 17 -8.11 2.74 -21.01
N GLU A 18 -9.07 2.09 -21.69
CA GLU A 18 -9.33 0.66 -21.45
C GLU A 18 -8.11 -0.21 -21.82
N GLU A 19 -7.43 0.13 -22.92
CA GLU A 19 -6.20 -0.56 -23.35
C GLU A 19 -5.10 -0.49 -22.29
N ASP A 20 -4.83 0.71 -21.77
CA ASP A 20 -3.84 0.89 -20.71
C ASP A 20 -4.21 0.12 -19.46
N TYR A 21 -5.50 0.12 -19.08
CA TYR A 21 -5.95 -0.62 -17.92
C TYR A 21 -5.75 -2.13 -18.09
N LEU A 22 -6.18 -2.70 -19.21
CA LEU A 22 -6.04 -4.14 -19.49
C LEU A 22 -4.57 -4.57 -19.52
N ALA A 23 -3.68 -3.72 -20.03
CA ALA A 23 -2.24 -4.00 -20.03
C ALA A 23 -1.65 -4.18 -18.62
N LEU A 24 -2.20 -3.52 -17.60
CA LEU A 24 -1.82 -3.72 -16.20
C LEU A 24 -2.62 -4.84 -15.54
N GLU A 25 -3.94 -4.89 -15.77
CA GLU A 25 -4.84 -5.90 -15.19
C GLU A 25 -4.37 -7.32 -15.45
N ASP A 26 -3.89 -7.60 -16.67
CA ASP A 26 -3.41 -8.92 -17.07
C ASP A 26 -2.07 -9.33 -16.43
N LYS A 27 -1.35 -8.37 -15.85
CA LYS A 27 -0.02 -8.59 -15.26
C LYS A 27 0.01 -8.57 -13.74
N VAL A 28 -1.07 -8.13 -13.09
CA VAL A 28 -1.14 -8.17 -11.63
C VAL A 28 -1.32 -9.60 -11.13
N ILE A 29 -0.69 -9.89 -9.99
CA ILE A 29 -0.81 -11.17 -9.31
C ILE A 29 -1.78 -11.01 -8.15
N VAL A 30 -2.83 -11.82 -8.12
CA VAL A 30 -3.79 -11.81 -7.01
C VAL A 30 -3.26 -12.67 -5.87
N LYS A 31 -3.29 -12.13 -4.66
CA LYS A 31 -3.01 -12.89 -3.44
C LYS A 31 -4.11 -12.63 -2.42
N ARG A 32 -4.62 -13.71 -1.83
CA ARG A 32 -5.57 -13.67 -0.72
C ARG A 32 -4.84 -14.02 0.56
N LEU A 33 -5.15 -13.24 1.58
CA LEU A 33 -4.55 -13.34 2.90
C LEU A 33 -5.68 -13.52 3.91
N GLU A 34 -5.51 -14.48 4.79
CA GLU A 34 -6.37 -14.64 5.96
C GLU A 34 -5.95 -13.65 7.05
N ASN A 35 -6.79 -13.51 8.08
CA ASN A 35 -6.46 -12.68 9.23
C ASN A 35 -5.14 -13.13 9.85
N ARG A 36 -4.22 -12.19 10.07
CA ARG A 36 -2.85 -12.36 10.59
C ARG A 36 -1.85 -13.00 9.62
N ASP A 37 -2.22 -13.23 8.36
CA ASP A 37 -1.25 -13.63 7.36
C ASP A 37 -0.29 -12.49 7.03
N PHE A 38 0.99 -12.85 6.89
CA PHE A 38 2.03 -11.90 6.50
C PHE A 38 2.13 -11.75 4.99
N LEU A 39 2.08 -10.51 4.54
CA LEU A 39 2.43 -10.16 3.17
C LEU A 39 3.94 -9.93 3.02
N LEU A 40 4.58 -9.36 4.04
CA LEU A 40 6.02 -9.11 4.12
C LEU A 40 6.46 -9.26 5.59
N ARG A 41 7.60 -9.91 5.81
CA ARG A 41 8.23 -9.97 7.13
C ARG A 41 9.48 -9.11 7.16
N GLU A 42 9.75 -8.50 8.30
CA GLU A 42 11.02 -7.83 8.58
C GLU A 42 12.20 -8.74 8.19
N GLY A 43 13.23 -8.16 7.58
CA GLY A 43 14.39 -8.90 7.05
C GLY A 43 14.19 -9.52 5.67
N GLN A 44 12.98 -9.64 5.15
CA GLN A 44 12.72 -10.05 3.78
C GLN A 44 12.81 -8.86 2.81
N THR A 45 13.19 -9.11 1.57
CA THR A 45 13.15 -8.09 0.52
C THR A 45 11.75 -8.03 -0.10
N SER A 46 11.18 -6.83 -0.18
CA SER A 46 9.90 -6.60 -0.85
C SER A 46 10.05 -6.79 -2.35
N LYS A 47 9.28 -7.73 -2.91
CA LYS A 47 9.26 -8.04 -4.34
C LYS A 47 8.10 -7.40 -5.08
N TYR A 48 7.16 -6.80 -4.35
CA TYR A 48 5.89 -6.34 -4.88
C TYR A 48 5.49 -4.97 -4.34
N LEU A 49 4.73 -4.23 -5.16
CA LEU A 49 3.89 -3.13 -4.74
C LEU A 49 2.46 -3.67 -4.59
N PRO A 50 1.93 -3.81 -3.38
CA PRO A 50 0.59 -4.34 -3.16
C PRO A 50 -0.47 -3.22 -3.18
N PHE A 51 -1.51 -3.43 -3.96
CA PHE A 51 -2.76 -2.68 -3.92
C PHE A 51 -3.82 -3.48 -3.17
N ILE A 52 -4.51 -2.89 -2.23
CA ILE A 52 -5.57 -3.54 -1.45
C ILE A 52 -6.87 -3.46 -2.25
N ASN A 53 -7.23 -4.56 -2.91
CA ASN A 53 -8.47 -4.64 -3.67
C ASN A 53 -9.68 -4.76 -2.75
N ASP A 54 -9.54 -5.50 -1.67
CA ASP A 54 -10.49 -5.59 -0.56
C ASP A 54 -9.76 -5.95 0.74
N GLY A 55 -10.16 -5.36 1.87
CA GLY A 55 -9.64 -5.70 3.19
C GLY A 55 -8.83 -4.60 3.87
N LEU A 56 -7.87 -5.00 4.71
CA LEU A 56 -7.07 -4.10 5.55
C LEU A 56 -5.69 -4.69 5.84
N LEU A 57 -4.66 -3.89 5.56
CA LEU A 57 -3.27 -4.20 5.88
C LEU A 57 -2.72 -3.24 6.93
N VAL A 58 -1.89 -3.77 7.80
CA VAL A 58 -1.14 -3.03 8.82
C VAL A 58 0.35 -3.21 8.60
N ASN A 59 1.07 -2.10 8.54
CA ASN A 59 2.53 -2.05 8.53
C ASN A 59 3.02 -1.68 9.91
N TYR A 60 3.87 -2.50 10.51
CA TYR A 60 4.41 -2.30 11.85
C TYR A 60 5.85 -2.79 11.98
N ARG A 61 6.52 -2.29 13.02
CA ARG A 61 7.83 -2.74 13.47
C ARG A 61 7.73 -3.22 14.92
N VAL A 62 8.55 -4.19 15.28
CA VAL A 62 8.78 -4.57 16.69
C VAL A 62 10.15 -4.05 17.08
N ASP A 63 10.23 -3.35 18.21
CA ASP A 63 11.52 -2.85 18.71
C ASP A 63 12.26 -3.93 19.55
N GLU A 64 13.44 -3.58 20.04
CA GLU A 64 14.27 -4.49 20.86
C GLU A 64 13.61 -4.88 22.18
N SER A 65 12.67 -4.09 22.68
CA SER A 65 11.88 -4.35 23.88
C SER A 65 10.70 -5.30 23.64
N GLY A 66 10.39 -5.57 22.35
CA GLY A 66 9.23 -6.36 21.94
C GLY A 66 7.95 -5.53 21.74
N ASP A 67 8.04 -4.20 21.80
CA ASP A 67 6.90 -3.32 21.62
C ASP A 67 6.56 -3.12 20.15
N TYR A 68 5.25 -3.11 19.86
CA TYR A 68 4.70 -2.95 18.50
C TYR A 68 4.51 -1.47 18.15
N HIS A 69 5.17 -1.03 17.09
CA HIS A 69 5.04 0.31 16.55
C HIS A 69 4.32 0.25 15.20
N VAL A 70 3.02 0.58 15.20
CA VAL A 70 2.24 0.66 13.96
C VAL A 70 2.68 1.90 13.19
N MET A 71 3.15 1.66 11.96
CA MET A 71 3.65 2.70 11.06
C MET A 71 2.55 3.20 10.12
N GLN A 72 1.77 2.28 9.56
CA GLN A 72 0.69 2.61 8.63
C GLN A 72 -0.43 1.58 8.73
N ILE A 73 -1.66 2.07 8.53
CA ILE A 73 -2.85 1.25 8.33
C ILE A 73 -3.46 1.69 7.01
N ARG A 74 -3.75 0.73 6.12
CA ARG A 74 -4.39 1.00 4.82
C ARG A 74 -5.47 -0.03 4.56
N TRP A 75 -6.48 0.38 3.82
CA TRP A 75 -7.68 -0.39 3.53
C TRP A 75 -7.97 -0.41 2.02
N THR A 76 -9.08 -1.00 1.65
CA THR A 76 -9.56 -1.09 0.27
C THR A 76 -9.36 0.21 -0.51
N GLY A 77 -8.76 0.11 -1.69
CA GLY A 77 -8.47 1.23 -2.59
C GLY A 77 -7.10 1.88 -2.38
N TRP A 78 -6.29 1.40 -1.44
CA TRP A 78 -4.97 1.96 -1.14
C TRP A 78 -3.83 1.02 -1.51
N TRP A 79 -2.69 1.62 -1.81
CA TRP A 79 -1.42 0.91 -1.87
C TRP A 79 -0.79 0.85 -0.48
N LEU A 80 -0.20 -0.30 -0.14
CA LEU A 80 0.63 -0.43 1.05
C LEU A 80 1.77 -1.40 0.79
N GLY A 81 2.97 -0.89 0.61
CA GLY A 81 4.20 -1.66 0.43
C GLY A 81 5.39 -0.96 1.08
N ASP A 82 6.47 -1.68 1.23
CA ASP A 82 7.76 -1.10 1.61
C ASP A 82 8.49 -0.60 0.36
N LEU A 83 8.31 0.68 0.04
CA LEU A 83 8.94 1.32 -1.12
C LEU A 83 10.46 1.33 -1.01
N PHE A 84 11.01 1.48 0.21
CA PHE A 84 12.45 1.42 0.41
C PHE A 84 13.00 0.05 -0.01
N SER A 85 12.43 -1.02 0.53
CA SER A 85 12.85 -2.38 0.21
C SER A 85 12.60 -2.73 -1.25
N PHE A 86 11.44 -2.36 -1.80
CA PHE A 86 11.11 -2.61 -3.21
C PHE A 86 12.13 -1.98 -4.16
N PHE A 87 12.42 -0.68 -4.02
CA PHE A 87 13.33 0.00 -4.95
C PHE A 87 14.81 -0.23 -4.67
N SER A 88 15.23 -0.31 -3.39
CA SER A 88 16.62 -0.54 -3.04
C SER A 88 17.06 -2.00 -3.11
N LYS A 89 16.11 -2.94 -3.16
CA LYS A 89 16.32 -4.39 -3.05
C LYS A 89 17.02 -4.81 -1.75
N LYS A 90 16.96 -3.96 -0.72
CA LYS A 90 17.48 -4.25 0.62
C LYS A 90 16.37 -4.86 1.50
N PRO A 91 16.74 -5.58 2.57
CA PRO A 91 15.77 -6.11 3.52
C PRO A 91 14.86 -5.04 4.10
N SER A 92 13.59 -5.37 4.29
CA SER A 92 12.60 -4.53 4.95
C SER A 92 12.87 -4.40 6.45
N PHE A 93 12.62 -3.22 7.00
CA PHE A 93 12.59 -2.96 8.44
C PHE A 93 11.22 -3.19 9.06
N PHE A 94 10.24 -3.61 8.28
CA PHE A 94 8.83 -3.66 8.66
C PHE A 94 8.20 -5.01 8.38
N ASN A 95 7.13 -5.29 9.12
CA ASN A 95 6.18 -6.35 8.85
C ASN A 95 4.92 -5.75 8.21
N ILE A 96 4.37 -6.42 7.20
CA ILE A 96 3.05 -6.10 6.65
C ILE A 96 2.15 -7.31 6.84
N VAL A 97 1.04 -7.12 7.55
CA VAL A 97 0.12 -8.19 7.96
C VAL A 97 -1.32 -7.84 7.59
N ALA A 98 -2.10 -8.83 7.21
CA ALA A 98 -3.54 -8.69 7.05
C ALA A 98 -4.22 -8.65 8.42
N TYR A 99 -5.02 -7.63 8.69
CA TYR A 99 -5.78 -7.49 9.93
C TYR A 99 -7.16 -8.14 9.87
N LYS A 100 -7.63 -8.44 8.67
CA LYS A 100 -8.83 -9.22 8.33
C LYS A 100 -8.60 -9.93 7.00
N PRO A 101 -9.49 -10.84 6.54
CA PRO A 101 -9.38 -11.41 5.21
C PRO A 101 -9.18 -10.30 4.17
N THR A 102 -8.12 -10.40 3.37
CA THR A 102 -7.66 -9.31 2.49
C THR A 102 -7.25 -9.87 1.14
N GLU A 103 -7.76 -9.27 0.06
CA GLU A 103 -7.31 -9.54 -1.30
C GLU A 103 -6.42 -8.39 -1.78
N VAL A 104 -5.21 -8.73 -2.24
CA VAL A 104 -4.26 -7.77 -2.80
C VAL A 104 -3.92 -8.08 -4.23
N LEU A 105 -3.73 -7.03 -5.02
CA LEU A 105 -3.18 -7.09 -6.37
C LEU A 105 -1.71 -6.67 -6.29
N LEU A 106 -0.82 -7.56 -6.72
CA LEU A 106 0.62 -7.40 -6.58
C LEU A 106 1.25 -7.00 -7.92
N VAL A 107 1.98 -5.91 -7.93
CA VAL A 107 2.79 -5.46 -9.06
C VAL A 107 4.25 -5.74 -8.74
N ASN A 108 4.89 -6.66 -9.48
CA ASN A 108 6.31 -6.96 -9.33
C ASN A 108 7.20 -5.98 -10.11
N HIS A 109 8.52 -6.09 -9.97
CA HIS A 109 9.48 -5.21 -10.65
C HIS A 109 9.36 -5.25 -12.18
N ASP A 110 9.16 -6.44 -12.76
CA ASP A 110 9.08 -6.57 -14.21
C ASP A 110 7.81 -5.93 -14.75
N THR A 111 6.68 -6.13 -14.08
CA THR A 111 5.41 -5.47 -14.41
C THR A 111 5.53 -3.97 -14.24
N PHE A 112 6.11 -3.47 -13.14
CA PHE A 112 6.30 -2.05 -12.91
C PHE A 112 7.15 -1.41 -14.01
N ASN A 113 8.29 -2.03 -14.36
CA ASN A 113 9.17 -1.55 -15.41
C ASN A 113 8.50 -1.59 -16.78
N TYR A 114 7.81 -2.69 -17.11
CA TYR A 114 7.09 -2.83 -18.37
C TYR A 114 6.02 -1.75 -18.53
N ILE A 115 5.15 -1.59 -17.53
CA ILE A 115 4.01 -0.69 -17.63
C ILE A 115 4.46 0.78 -17.69
N THR A 116 5.47 1.14 -16.90
CA THR A 116 6.00 2.50 -16.90
C THR A 116 6.79 2.84 -18.17
N LYS A 117 7.39 1.84 -18.82
CA LYS A 117 8.13 2.02 -20.08
C LYS A 117 7.19 2.12 -21.29
N ASN A 118 6.21 1.21 -21.39
CA ASN A 118 5.39 1.05 -22.60
C ASN A 118 4.06 1.82 -22.54
N HIS A 119 3.59 2.18 -21.36
CA HIS A 119 2.36 2.94 -21.14
C HIS A 119 2.66 4.20 -20.32
N PRO A 120 3.02 5.33 -20.96
CA PRO A 120 3.52 6.55 -20.30
C PRO A 120 2.57 7.13 -19.26
N ILE A 121 1.28 6.87 -19.36
CA ILE A 121 0.27 7.28 -18.39
C ILE A 121 0.57 6.78 -16.99
N TYR A 122 1.19 5.59 -16.85
CA TYR A 122 1.57 5.02 -15.57
C TYR A 122 2.78 5.70 -14.93
N LYS A 123 3.68 6.32 -15.71
CA LYS A 123 4.71 7.20 -15.13
C LYS A 123 4.07 8.36 -14.39
N LYS A 124 3.04 8.98 -15.00
CA LYS A 124 2.27 10.06 -14.36
C LYS A 124 1.56 9.55 -13.11
N TYR A 125 0.90 8.41 -13.20
CA TYR A 125 0.20 7.80 -12.08
C TYR A 125 1.12 7.56 -10.87
N PHE A 126 2.20 6.79 -11.06
CA PHE A 126 3.12 6.45 -9.98
C PHE A 126 3.84 7.67 -9.42
N ARG A 127 4.17 8.65 -10.25
CA ARG A 127 4.70 9.93 -9.75
C ARG A 127 3.73 10.59 -8.77
N ILE A 128 2.45 10.69 -9.12
CA ILE A 128 1.42 11.28 -8.25
C ILE A 128 1.24 10.42 -6.98
N ALA A 129 1.14 9.10 -7.13
CA ALA A 129 0.96 8.17 -6.01
C ALA A 129 2.13 8.25 -5.01
N PHE A 130 3.37 8.28 -5.49
CA PHE A 130 4.56 8.40 -4.63
C PHE A 130 4.68 9.79 -3.99
N GLN A 131 4.35 10.86 -4.70
CA GLN A 131 4.29 12.21 -4.11
C GLN A 131 3.27 12.26 -2.97
N LYS A 132 2.07 11.71 -3.15
CA LYS A 132 1.05 11.64 -2.10
C LYS A 132 1.48 10.77 -0.92
N SER A 133 2.11 9.63 -1.18
CA SER A 133 2.67 8.77 -0.14
C SER A 133 3.72 9.50 0.69
N TYR A 134 4.62 10.24 0.04
CA TYR A 134 5.66 11.04 0.71
C TYR A 134 5.06 12.14 1.57
N VAL A 135 4.13 12.94 1.01
CA VAL A 135 3.42 13.99 1.77
C VAL A 135 2.67 13.40 2.97
N GLY A 136 1.99 12.25 2.77
CA GLY A 136 1.32 11.53 3.86
C GLY A 136 2.28 11.09 4.97
N THR A 137 3.47 10.61 4.60
CA THR A 137 4.52 10.23 5.56
C THR A 137 5.03 11.44 6.35
N LEU A 138 5.29 12.57 5.69
CA LEU A 138 5.70 13.81 6.38
C LEU A 138 4.62 14.30 7.35
N SER A 139 3.34 14.26 6.93
CA SER A 139 2.20 14.62 7.78
C SER A 139 2.10 13.71 9.00
N GLN A 140 2.36 12.41 8.83
CA GLN A 140 2.38 11.46 9.94
C GLN A 140 3.52 11.75 10.92
N ILE A 141 4.73 12.01 10.43
CA ILE A 141 5.88 12.42 11.26
C ILE A 141 5.55 13.68 12.06
N TYR A 142 4.98 14.69 11.41
CA TYR A 142 4.52 15.91 12.09
C TYR A 142 3.50 15.59 13.19
N SER A 143 2.50 14.76 12.89
CA SER A 143 1.48 14.35 13.86
C SER A 143 2.07 13.61 15.07
N LEU A 144 3.09 12.77 14.87
CA LEU A 144 3.79 12.07 15.96
C LEU A 144 4.47 13.05 16.94
N HIS A 145 4.95 14.18 16.44
CA HIS A 145 5.63 15.19 17.27
C HIS A 145 4.70 16.26 17.85
N SER A 146 3.52 16.47 17.26
CA SER A 146 2.63 17.59 17.62
C SER A 146 1.33 17.18 18.29
N LYS A 147 0.96 15.90 18.27
CA LYS A 147 -0.30 15.39 18.80
C LYS A 147 -0.10 14.31 19.84
N THR A 148 -0.99 14.28 20.82
CA THR A 148 -1.07 13.19 21.82
C THR A 148 -1.52 11.88 21.18
N ALA A 149 -1.34 10.75 21.87
CA ALA A 149 -1.82 9.46 21.41
C ALA A 149 -3.35 9.41 21.24
N GLU A 150 -4.08 10.09 22.14
CA GLU A 150 -5.54 10.20 22.12
C GLU A 150 -6.04 10.98 20.90
N GLU A 151 -5.40 12.12 20.60
CA GLU A 151 -5.72 12.93 19.42
C GLU A 151 -5.45 12.15 18.12
N ARG A 152 -4.34 11.41 18.05
CA ARG A 152 -4.04 10.56 16.89
C ARG A 152 -5.04 9.42 16.72
N TYR A 153 -5.46 8.80 17.83
CA TYR A 153 -6.49 7.76 17.81
C TYR A 153 -7.83 8.31 17.31
N THR A 154 -8.24 9.49 17.83
CA THR A 154 -9.47 10.16 17.40
C THR A 154 -9.45 10.48 15.91
N ASP A 155 -8.34 10.99 15.39
CA ASP A 155 -8.17 11.26 13.96
C ASP A 155 -8.24 9.98 13.13
N LEU A 156 -7.62 8.89 13.59
CA LEU A 156 -7.65 7.59 12.92
C LEU A 156 -9.08 7.07 12.79
N VAL A 157 -9.83 7.05 13.90
CA VAL A 157 -11.22 6.56 13.91
C VAL A 157 -12.12 7.41 13.01
N LYS A 158 -11.93 8.74 12.98
CA LYS A 158 -12.68 9.62 12.07
C LYS A 158 -12.39 9.32 10.59
N ASN A 159 -11.14 9.01 10.25
CA ASN A 159 -10.73 8.79 8.88
C ASN A 159 -10.97 7.35 8.39
N VAL A 160 -11.10 6.41 9.31
CA VAL A 160 -11.30 4.98 9.03
C VAL A 160 -12.38 4.40 9.94
N PRO A 161 -13.66 4.78 9.73
CA PRO A 161 -14.77 4.28 10.57
C PRO A 161 -14.86 2.76 10.62
N SER A 162 -14.52 2.08 9.50
CA SER A 162 -14.50 0.61 9.38
C SER A 162 -13.40 -0.10 10.19
N LEU A 163 -12.59 0.65 10.93
CA LEU A 163 -11.56 0.08 11.80
C LEU A 163 -12.16 -0.47 13.11
N LEU A 164 -13.39 -0.04 13.43
CA LEU A 164 -14.13 -0.43 14.62
C LEU A 164 -15.11 -1.59 14.35
N ASP A 165 -15.31 -1.96 13.08
CA ASP A 165 -16.12 -3.09 12.63
C ASP A 165 -15.27 -4.37 12.54
#